data_4b5b09ebad98ca32effc0d075e4a8231
#
_entry.id   4b5b09ebad98ca32effc0d075e4a8231
#
_cell.length_a   1.000
_cell.length_b   1.000
_cell.length_c   1.000
_cell.angle_alpha   90.00
_cell.angle_beta   90.00
_cell.angle_gamma   90.00
#
_symmetry.space_group_name_H-M   'P 1'
#
loop_
_entity.id
_entity.type
_entity.pdbx_description
1 polymer ?
#
loop_
_entity_poly.entity_id
_entity_poly.type
_entity_poly.pdbx_seq_one_letter_code
_entity_poly.pdbx_strand_id
1 'polypeptide(L)'
;AWVTDLINLKDAGDMAAYQNLLTTVTPARFKVGQMIGATGLLLGIALAMFRRVEPDRKKQYKSIFFSTVAAVFLTGVTEPLEFMFMFAALPLYVIYAVLQGCAFAMAGIIDLRLHSFGNLEFFTRIPMSIKAGLGGDIIHFIICVVAFFIIGYFVAYFMIGKFKYATPGRLGNYMEEEEEEGGKAAAGQGSEKAERII
;
A
#
# COMPACT_ATOMS: atom_id res chain seq x y z
N ALA A 1 23.24 10.02 7.03
CA ALA A 1 24.02 8.85 7.32
C ALA A 1 24.38 8.09 6.02
N TRP A 2 24.14 6.78 5.88
CA TRP A 2 24.68 5.93 4.81
C TRP A 2 24.58 6.50 3.38
N VAL A 3 23.41 6.98 2.94
CA VAL A 3 23.25 7.59 1.60
C VAL A 3 24.06 8.87 1.47
N THR A 4 24.13 9.66 2.52
CA THR A 4 24.95 10.88 2.57
C THR A 4 26.44 10.54 2.48
N ASP A 5 26.86 9.48 3.17
CA ASP A 5 28.25 9.02 3.14
C ASP A 5 28.64 8.52 1.75
N LEU A 6 27.72 7.78 1.06
CA LEU A 6 27.91 7.38 -0.34
C LEU A 6 28.09 8.59 -1.28
N ILE A 7 27.28 9.64 -1.10
CA ILE A 7 27.38 10.86 -1.90
C ILE A 7 28.72 11.54 -1.65
N ASN A 8 29.11 11.70 -0.39
CA ASN A 8 30.37 12.34 -0.02
C ASN A 8 31.60 11.60 -0.58
N LEU A 9 31.61 10.26 -0.50
CA LEU A 9 32.69 9.45 -1.06
C LEU A 9 32.76 9.55 -2.58
N LYS A 10 31.60 9.58 -3.25
CA LYS A 10 31.50 9.76 -4.69
C LYS A 10 31.99 11.14 -5.13
N ASP A 11 31.59 12.19 -4.42
CA ASP A 11 31.99 13.56 -4.71
C ASP A 11 33.51 13.80 -4.41
N ALA A 12 34.03 13.09 -3.42
CA ALA A 12 35.47 13.08 -3.11
C ALA A 12 36.32 12.27 -4.11
N GLY A 13 35.69 11.50 -5.00
CA GLY A 13 36.38 10.65 -5.97
C GLY A 13 36.96 9.35 -5.37
N ASP A 14 36.68 9.03 -4.11
CA ASP A 14 37.15 7.79 -3.47
C ASP A 14 36.23 6.61 -3.83
N MET A 15 36.40 6.14 -5.05
CA MET A 15 35.60 5.04 -5.60
C MET A 15 35.88 3.71 -4.90
N ALA A 16 37.03 3.51 -4.28
CA ALA A 16 37.36 2.30 -3.55
C ALA A 16 36.54 2.22 -2.23
N ALA A 17 36.52 3.31 -1.46
CA ALA A 17 35.72 3.41 -0.25
C ALA A 17 34.23 3.40 -0.58
N TYR A 18 33.80 4.03 -1.68
CA TYR A 18 32.41 3.99 -2.17
C TYR A 18 31.95 2.55 -2.45
N GLN A 19 32.72 1.78 -3.23
CA GLN A 19 32.41 0.39 -3.56
C GLN A 19 32.41 -0.51 -2.30
N ASN A 20 33.35 -0.29 -1.39
CA ASN A 20 33.40 -1.02 -0.13
C ASN A 20 32.14 -0.74 0.71
N LEU A 21 31.76 0.52 0.90
CA LEU A 21 30.57 0.90 1.65
C LEU A 21 29.28 0.35 1.00
N LEU A 22 29.23 0.33 -0.33
CA LEU A 22 28.09 -0.16 -1.10
C LEU A 22 27.88 -1.67 -0.96
N THR A 23 28.95 -2.44 -0.81
CA THR A 23 28.92 -3.91 -0.76
C THR A 23 28.90 -4.47 0.65
N THR A 24 29.53 -3.79 1.61
CA THR A 24 29.67 -4.31 2.99
C THR A 24 28.53 -3.91 3.91
N VAL A 25 27.89 -2.77 3.66
CA VAL A 25 26.83 -2.24 4.52
C VAL A 25 25.53 -2.11 3.73
N THR A 26 24.55 -2.95 4.07
CA THR A 26 23.18 -2.90 3.52
C THR A 26 22.19 -2.51 4.62
N PRO A 27 22.10 -1.23 4.97
CA PRO A 27 21.21 -0.81 6.04
C PRO A 27 19.75 -1.00 5.61
N ALA A 28 18.91 -1.46 6.54
CA ALA A 28 17.48 -1.69 6.34
C ALA A 28 17.15 -2.63 5.14
N ARG A 29 17.96 -3.65 4.93
CA ARG A 29 17.92 -4.59 3.78
C ARG A 29 16.51 -5.08 3.43
N PHE A 30 15.70 -5.37 4.44
CA PHE A 30 14.34 -5.92 4.24
C PHE A 30 13.23 -4.85 4.21
N LYS A 31 13.53 -3.60 4.55
CA LYS A 31 12.52 -2.54 4.67
C LYS A 31 11.81 -2.24 3.34
N VAL A 32 12.51 -2.40 2.24
CA VAL A 32 11.92 -2.23 0.90
C VAL A 32 10.86 -3.28 0.60
N GLY A 33 10.94 -4.46 1.20
CA GLY A 33 9.90 -5.48 1.11
C GLY A 33 8.54 -5.01 1.64
N GLN A 34 8.54 -4.21 2.71
CA GLN A 34 7.32 -3.56 3.21
C GLN A 34 6.71 -2.63 2.14
N MET A 35 7.54 -1.83 1.46
CA MET A 35 7.06 -0.94 0.42
C MET A 35 6.53 -1.69 -0.81
N ILE A 36 7.20 -2.77 -1.22
CA ILE A 36 6.73 -3.63 -2.31
C ILE A 36 5.37 -4.21 -1.96
N GLY A 37 5.18 -4.68 -0.73
CA GLY A 37 3.91 -5.19 -0.25
C GLY A 37 2.82 -4.14 -0.20
N ALA A 38 3.07 -3.00 0.41
CA ALA A 38 2.11 -1.92 0.55
C ALA A 38 1.71 -1.30 -0.79
N THR A 39 2.70 -1.06 -1.66
CA THR A 39 2.50 -0.35 -2.94
C THR A 39 2.10 -1.31 -4.08
N GLY A 40 2.58 -2.54 -4.06
CA GLY A 40 2.30 -3.54 -5.09
C GLY A 40 1.20 -4.51 -4.64
N LEU A 41 1.56 -5.49 -3.82
CA LEU A 41 0.70 -6.62 -3.46
C LEU A 41 -0.66 -6.18 -2.92
N LEU A 42 -0.68 -5.28 -1.94
CA LEU A 42 -1.91 -4.87 -1.26
C LEU A 42 -2.83 -4.04 -2.17
N LEU A 43 -2.26 -3.15 -2.99
CA LEU A 43 -3.03 -2.40 -3.97
C LEU A 43 -3.63 -3.30 -5.06
N GLY A 44 -2.91 -4.35 -5.46
CA GLY A 44 -3.45 -5.38 -6.35
C GLY A 44 -4.65 -6.10 -5.75
N ILE A 45 -4.55 -6.51 -4.48
CA ILE A 45 -5.66 -7.13 -3.72
C ILE A 45 -6.84 -6.16 -3.59
N ALA A 46 -6.59 -4.89 -3.26
CA ALA A 46 -7.63 -3.87 -3.16
C ALA A 46 -8.39 -3.67 -4.48
N LEU A 47 -7.67 -3.62 -5.59
CA LEU A 47 -8.29 -3.53 -6.92
C LEU A 47 -9.13 -4.77 -7.23
N ALA A 48 -8.67 -5.97 -6.88
CA ALA A 48 -9.42 -7.20 -7.04
C ALA A 48 -10.70 -7.21 -6.21
N MET A 49 -10.63 -6.79 -4.94
CA MET A 49 -11.81 -6.62 -4.09
C MET A 49 -12.80 -5.64 -4.71
N PHE A 50 -12.35 -4.45 -5.11
CA PHE A 50 -13.20 -3.43 -5.72
C PHE A 50 -13.85 -3.92 -7.04
N ARG A 51 -13.12 -4.68 -7.87
CA ARG A 51 -13.67 -5.28 -9.09
C ARG A 51 -14.78 -6.29 -8.79
N ARG A 52 -14.72 -6.95 -7.65
CA ARG A 52 -15.69 -7.95 -7.18
C ARG A 52 -16.84 -7.36 -6.38
N VAL A 53 -16.84 -6.06 -6.05
CA VAL A 53 -17.99 -5.35 -5.47
C VAL A 53 -19.21 -5.50 -6.39
N GLU A 54 -20.39 -5.68 -5.81
CA GLU A 54 -21.65 -5.78 -6.54
C GLU A 54 -21.91 -4.51 -7.37
N PRO A 55 -22.40 -4.63 -8.61
CA PRO A 55 -22.49 -3.52 -9.56
C PRO A 55 -23.30 -2.32 -9.06
N ASP A 56 -24.38 -2.58 -8.34
CA ASP A 56 -25.29 -1.58 -7.73
C ASP A 56 -24.61 -0.80 -6.60
N ARG A 57 -23.64 -1.41 -5.92
CA ARG A 57 -22.93 -0.83 -4.77
C ARG A 57 -21.57 -0.22 -5.11
N LYS A 58 -21.06 -0.43 -6.32
CA LYS A 58 -19.75 0.09 -6.74
C LYS A 58 -19.57 1.59 -6.54
N LYS A 59 -20.64 2.36 -6.74
CA LYS A 59 -20.60 3.81 -6.61
C LYS A 59 -20.35 4.24 -5.17
N GLN A 60 -20.99 3.59 -4.20
CA GLN A 60 -20.85 3.83 -2.77
C GLN A 60 -19.44 3.46 -2.28
N TYR A 61 -18.96 2.27 -2.66
CA TYR A 61 -17.66 1.76 -2.21
C TYR A 61 -16.45 2.41 -2.90
N LYS A 62 -16.64 3.08 -4.05
CA LYS A 62 -15.55 3.72 -4.80
C LYS A 62 -14.75 4.71 -3.95
N SER A 63 -15.43 5.58 -3.21
CA SER A 63 -14.77 6.59 -2.38
C SER A 63 -13.94 5.95 -1.27
N ILE A 64 -14.48 4.95 -0.59
CA ILE A 64 -13.82 4.25 0.52
C ILE A 64 -12.58 3.53 0.03
N PHE A 65 -12.70 2.72 -1.04
CA PHE A 65 -11.54 2.05 -1.62
C PHE A 65 -10.47 3.04 -2.07
N PHE A 66 -10.88 4.13 -2.73
CA PHE A 66 -9.94 5.13 -3.22
C PHE A 66 -9.20 5.84 -2.06
N SER A 67 -9.91 6.29 -1.03
CA SER A 67 -9.28 6.96 0.12
C SER A 67 -8.37 6.02 0.91
N THR A 68 -8.79 4.78 1.12
CA THR A 68 -7.98 3.77 1.83
C THR A 68 -6.73 3.40 1.02
N VAL A 69 -6.87 3.17 -0.27
CA VAL A 69 -5.74 2.90 -1.18
C VAL A 69 -4.77 4.09 -1.20
N ALA A 70 -5.28 5.32 -1.29
CA ALA A 70 -4.44 6.51 -1.28
C ALA A 70 -3.67 6.66 0.04
N ALA A 71 -4.32 6.41 1.18
CA ALA A 71 -3.67 6.45 2.48
C ALA A 71 -2.54 5.41 2.58
N VAL A 72 -2.80 4.16 2.23
CA VAL A 72 -1.80 3.08 2.24
C VAL A 72 -0.65 3.39 1.27
N PHE A 73 -0.96 3.84 0.06
CA PHE A 73 0.04 4.20 -0.93
C PHE A 73 0.97 5.31 -0.44
N LEU A 74 0.43 6.38 0.12
CA LEU A 74 1.23 7.54 0.55
C LEU A 74 2.05 7.25 1.80
N THR A 75 1.43 6.64 2.80
CA THR A 75 2.04 6.46 4.13
C THR A 75 2.84 5.17 4.26
N GLY A 76 2.49 4.12 3.52
CA GLY A 76 3.03 2.76 3.69
C GLY A 76 2.41 1.99 4.85
N VAL A 77 1.40 2.56 5.52
CA VAL A 77 0.64 1.91 6.61
C VAL A 77 -0.40 0.97 5.99
N THR A 78 -0.28 -0.32 6.21
CA THR A 78 -1.02 -1.37 5.48
C THR A 78 -2.35 -1.77 6.13
N GLU A 79 -2.47 -1.56 7.43
CA GLU A 79 -3.58 -2.00 8.27
C GLU A 79 -4.97 -1.59 7.76
N PRO A 80 -5.19 -0.38 7.22
CA PRO A 80 -6.51 0.00 6.75
C PRO A 80 -7.04 -0.90 5.62
N LEU A 81 -6.16 -1.37 4.73
CA LEU A 81 -6.53 -2.33 3.68
C LEU A 81 -6.58 -3.77 4.20
N GLU A 82 -5.65 -4.15 5.07
CA GLU A 82 -5.60 -5.49 5.64
C GLU A 82 -6.89 -5.83 6.40
N PHE A 83 -7.38 -4.91 7.23
CA PHE A 83 -8.62 -5.11 7.99
C PHE A 83 -9.86 -5.27 7.09
N MET A 84 -9.85 -4.70 5.88
CA MET A 84 -10.98 -4.85 4.96
C MET A 84 -11.22 -6.31 4.53
N PHE A 85 -10.20 -7.17 4.53
CA PHE A 85 -10.36 -8.56 4.10
C PHE A 85 -9.91 -9.60 5.13
N MET A 86 -9.14 -9.23 6.15
CA MET A 86 -8.63 -10.15 7.15
C MET A 86 -9.76 -10.94 7.83
N PHE A 87 -10.82 -10.26 8.25
CA PHE A 87 -11.96 -10.91 8.91
C PHE A 87 -12.95 -11.57 7.95
N ALA A 88 -13.05 -11.05 6.73
CA ALA A 88 -14.00 -11.56 5.73
C ALA A 88 -13.43 -12.73 4.90
N ALA A 89 -12.12 -12.83 4.79
CA ALA A 89 -11.42 -13.78 3.92
C ALA A 89 -10.08 -14.23 4.53
N LEU A 90 -10.12 -14.83 5.72
CA LEU A 90 -8.91 -15.26 6.43
C LEU A 90 -7.94 -16.09 5.57
N PRO A 91 -8.38 -17.05 4.72
CA PRO A 91 -7.45 -17.77 3.85
C PRO A 91 -6.74 -16.86 2.83
N LEU A 92 -7.41 -15.82 2.34
CA LEU A 92 -6.79 -14.82 1.47
C LEU A 92 -5.72 -14.02 2.25
N TYR A 93 -6.00 -13.69 3.52
CA TYR A 93 -5.05 -13.00 4.37
C TYR A 93 -3.79 -13.84 4.63
N VAL A 94 -3.95 -15.15 4.87
CA VAL A 94 -2.80 -16.06 5.04
C VAL A 94 -1.93 -16.10 3.78
N ILE A 95 -2.54 -16.19 2.60
CA ILE A 95 -1.80 -16.16 1.33
C ILE A 95 -1.12 -14.80 1.13
N TYR A 96 -1.81 -13.71 1.45
CA TYR A 96 -1.21 -12.37 1.46
C TYR A 96 0.04 -12.32 2.36
N ALA A 97 -0.04 -12.84 3.58
CA ALA A 97 1.09 -12.87 4.52
C ALA A 97 2.30 -13.65 3.96
N VAL A 98 2.06 -14.79 3.31
CA VAL A 98 3.12 -15.57 2.64
C VAL A 98 3.73 -14.77 1.48
N LEU A 99 2.91 -14.16 0.63
CA LEU A 99 3.38 -13.33 -0.48
C LEU A 99 4.14 -12.10 0.01
N GLN A 100 3.72 -11.50 1.12
CA GLN A 100 4.43 -10.42 1.79
C GLN A 100 5.81 -10.89 2.27
N GLY A 101 5.91 -12.08 2.84
CA GLY A 101 7.18 -12.72 3.18
C GLY A 101 8.08 -12.90 1.96
N CYS A 102 7.52 -13.28 0.81
CA CYS A 102 8.25 -13.36 -0.47
C CYS A 102 8.75 -11.97 -0.92
N ALA A 103 7.98 -10.90 -0.71
CA ALA A 103 8.41 -9.54 -1.02
C ALA A 103 9.60 -9.10 -0.16
N PHE A 104 9.60 -9.44 1.13
CA PHE A 104 10.77 -9.22 2.00
C PHE A 104 11.99 -10.02 1.54
N ALA A 105 11.82 -11.29 1.18
CA ALA A 105 12.90 -12.12 0.66
C ALA A 105 13.45 -11.58 -0.65
N MET A 106 12.59 -11.15 -1.56
CA MET A 106 12.97 -10.54 -2.85
C MET A 106 13.83 -9.30 -2.64
N ALA A 107 13.43 -8.40 -1.72
CA ALA A 107 14.21 -7.22 -1.39
C ALA A 107 15.61 -7.55 -0.86
N GLY A 108 15.77 -8.72 -0.20
CA GLY A 108 17.06 -9.22 0.24
C GLY A 108 17.90 -9.83 -0.87
N ILE A 109 17.28 -10.49 -1.86
CA ILE A 109 17.96 -11.17 -2.97
C ILE A 109 18.45 -10.16 -4.02
N ILE A 110 17.64 -9.15 -4.33
CA ILE A 110 17.92 -8.16 -5.40
C ILE A 110 18.79 -6.99 -4.89
N ASP A 111 19.18 -6.97 -3.62
CA ASP A 111 19.96 -5.88 -3.00
C ASP A 111 19.34 -4.50 -3.20
N LEU A 112 18.01 -4.39 -3.00
CA LEU A 112 17.31 -3.12 -3.05
C LEU A 112 17.70 -2.23 -1.86
N ARG A 113 18.54 -1.23 -2.10
CA ARG A 113 19.15 -0.37 -1.09
C ARG A 113 18.43 0.96 -0.90
N LEU A 114 17.11 0.93 -1.00
CA LEU A 114 16.26 2.11 -0.84
C LEU A 114 15.81 2.26 0.62
N HIS A 115 15.84 3.50 1.11
CA HIS A 115 15.52 3.83 2.50
C HIS A 115 14.29 4.72 2.57
N SER A 116 13.10 4.12 2.60
CA SER A 116 11.86 4.86 2.85
C SER A 116 10.81 3.99 3.50
N PHE A 117 9.89 4.60 4.23
CA PHE A 117 8.80 3.92 4.92
C PHE A 117 7.55 3.85 4.05
N GLY A 118 7.28 4.89 3.28
CA GLY A 118 6.15 4.99 2.36
C GLY A 118 6.53 5.75 1.10
N ASN A 119 5.62 5.80 0.14
CA ASN A 119 5.92 6.44 -1.14
C ASN A 119 6.13 7.95 -1.02
N LEU A 120 5.50 8.63 -0.07
CA LEU A 120 5.72 10.05 0.15
C LEU A 120 7.19 10.32 0.48
N GLU A 121 7.76 9.56 1.41
CA GLU A 121 9.18 9.65 1.77
C GLU A 121 10.07 9.21 0.60
N PHE A 122 9.66 8.16 -0.12
CA PHE A 122 10.39 7.67 -1.29
C PHE A 122 10.54 8.75 -2.36
N PHE A 123 9.47 9.43 -2.72
CA PHE A 123 9.51 10.51 -3.73
C PHE A 123 10.42 11.66 -3.33
N THR A 124 10.44 12.03 -2.06
CA THR A 124 11.34 13.08 -1.56
C THR A 124 12.81 12.65 -1.57
N ARG A 125 13.09 11.35 -1.51
CA ARG A 125 14.45 10.78 -1.49
C ARG A 125 14.98 10.35 -2.85
N ILE A 126 14.16 10.34 -3.90
CA ILE A 126 14.59 9.98 -5.27
C ILE A 126 15.81 10.78 -5.72
N PRO A 127 15.85 12.13 -5.60
CA PRO A 127 17.01 12.91 -6.05
C PRO A 127 18.30 12.51 -5.33
N MET A 128 18.21 12.24 -4.01
CA MET A 128 19.35 11.82 -3.20
C MET A 128 19.83 10.42 -3.62
N SER A 129 18.90 9.49 -3.86
CA SER A 129 19.22 8.12 -4.31
C SER A 129 19.89 8.11 -5.68
N ILE A 130 19.45 8.97 -6.61
CA ILE A 130 20.07 9.12 -7.94
C ILE A 130 21.50 9.67 -7.81
N LYS A 131 21.72 10.70 -6.98
CA LYS A 131 23.06 11.24 -6.71
C LYS A 131 23.99 10.18 -6.12
N ALA A 132 23.48 9.36 -5.20
CA ALA A 132 24.22 8.24 -4.62
C ALA A 132 24.54 7.10 -5.60
N GLY A 133 24.00 7.12 -6.83
CA GLY A 133 24.23 6.08 -7.83
C GLY A 133 23.29 4.88 -7.71
N LEU A 134 22.19 5.00 -6.96
CA LEU A 134 21.19 3.94 -6.73
C LEU A 134 20.03 3.96 -7.75
N GLY A 135 20.24 4.52 -8.93
CA GLY A 135 19.21 4.60 -9.99
C GLY A 135 18.74 3.22 -10.47
N GLY A 136 19.62 2.23 -10.52
CA GLY A 136 19.28 0.84 -10.83
C GLY A 136 18.34 0.21 -9.80
N ASP A 137 18.57 0.48 -8.53
CA ASP A 137 17.73 -0.04 -7.43
C ASP A 137 16.30 0.50 -7.52
N ILE A 138 16.12 1.76 -7.98
CA ILE A 138 14.79 2.35 -8.21
C ILE A 138 14.03 1.59 -9.31
N ILE A 139 14.72 1.27 -10.42
CA ILE A 139 14.11 0.54 -11.53
C ILE A 139 13.72 -0.86 -11.09
N HIS A 140 14.59 -1.58 -10.39
CA HIS A 140 14.30 -2.91 -9.85
C HIS A 140 13.13 -2.87 -8.85
N PHE A 141 13.06 -1.83 -8.01
CA PHE A 141 11.93 -1.61 -7.10
C PHE A 141 10.59 -1.49 -7.86
N ILE A 142 10.55 -0.66 -8.91
CA ILE A 142 9.34 -0.47 -9.72
C ILE A 142 8.91 -1.80 -10.38
N ILE A 143 9.86 -2.55 -10.92
CA ILE A 143 9.57 -3.87 -11.52
C ILE A 143 8.99 -4.82 -10.48
N CYS A 144 9.56 -4.90 -9.28
CA CYS A 144 9.04 -5.72 -8.19
C CYS A 144 7.63 -5.28 -7.77
N VAL A 145 7.37 -3.98 -7.64
CA VAL A 145 6.05 -3.45 -7.29
C VAL A 145 5.01 -3.87 -8.33
N VAL A 146 5.31 -3.73 -9.62
CA VAL A 146 4.39 -4.12 -10.70
C VAL A 146 4.14 -5.64 -10.70
N ALA A 147 5.18 -6.44 -10.52
CA ALA A 147 5.06 -7.89 -10.45
C ALA A 147 4.17 -8.33 -9.28
N PHE A 148 4.42 -7.81 -8.07
CA PHE A 148 3.62 -8.13 -6.90
C PHE A 148 2.19 -7.57 -6.96
N PHE A 149 1.97 -6.44 -7.63
CA PHE A 149 0.63 -5.92 -7.92
C PHE A 149 -0.16 -6.90 -8.78
N ILE A 150 0.43 -7.39 -9.86
CA ILE A 150 -0.20 -8.35 -10.77
C ILE A 150 -0.51 -9.65 -10.02
N ILE A 151 0.45 -10.20 -9.26
CA ILE A 151 0.26 -11.42 -8.47
C ILE A 151 -0.87 -11.22 -7.46
N GLY A 152 -0.84 -10.13 -6.69
CA GLY A 152 -1.87 -9.81 -5.69
C GLY A 152 -3.27 -9.69 -6.31
N TYR A 153 -3.36 -9.01 -7.44
CA TYR A 153 -4.62 -8.86 -8.17
C TYR A 153 -5.19 -10.22 -8.61
N PHE A 154 -4.43 -11.03 -9.31
CA PHE A 154 -4.93 -12.30 -9.83
C PHE A 154 -5.25 -13.31 -8.74
N VAL A 155 -4.40 -13.42 -7.72
CA VAL A 155 -4.63 -14.30 -6.57
C VAL A 155 -5.92 -13.91 -5.85
N ALA A 156 -6.08 -12.65 -5.49
CA ALA A 156 -7.27 -12.18 -4.81
C ALA A 156 -8.52 -12.28 -5.68
N TYR A 157 -8.44 -11.89 -6.95
CA TYR A 157 -9.57 -11.94 -7.88
C TYR A 157 -10.10 -13.37 -8.05
N PHE A 158 -9.18 -14.34 -8.21
CA PHE A 158 -9.52 -15.74 -8.33
C PHE A 158 -10.12 -16.29 -7.02
N MET A 159 -9.47 -16.05 -5.89
CA MET A 159 -9.91 -16.58 -4.60
C MET A 159 -11.27 -16.01 -4.17
N ILE A 160 -11.47 -14.71 -4.29
CA ILE A 160 -12.74 -14.05 -3.95
C ILE A 160 -13.87 -14.60 -4.81
N GLY A 161 -13.60 -14.84 -6.10
CA GLY A 161 -14.58 -15.42 -7.03
C GLY A 161 -14.89 -16.87 -6.72
N LYS A 162 -13.87 -17.72 -6.57
CA LYS A 162 -14.01 -19.18 -6.39
C LYS A 162 -14.61 -19.54 -5.04
N PHE A 163 -14.12 -18.93 -3.98
CA PHE A 163 -14.55 -19.25 -2.59
C PHE A 163 -15.69 -18.36 -2.09
N LYS A 164 -16.17 -17.43 -2.91
CA LYS A 164 -17.30 -16.53 -2.60
C LYS A 164 -17.10 -15.79 -1.27
N TYR A 165 -15.92 -15.23 -1.02
CA TYR A 165 -15.68 -14.45 0.19
C TYR A 165 -16.55 -13.18 0.22
N ALA A 166 -17.11 -12.90 1.40
CA ALA A 166 -17.89 -11.71 1.68
C ALA A 166 -16.96 -10.51 1.95
N THR A 167 -16.20 -10.09 0.94
CA THR A 167 -15.39 -8.87 1.01
C THR A 167 -16.29 -7.63 0.97
N PRO A 168 -15.81 -6.44 1.38
CA PRO A 168 -16.63 -5.24 1.45
C PRO A 168 -17.43 -4.98 0.17
N GLY A 169 -18.72 -4.73 0.31
CA GLY A 169 -19.66 -4.53 -0.81
C GLY A 169 -20.11 -5.80 -1.52
N ARG A 170 -20.02 -6.97 -0.86
CA ARG A 170 -20.35 -8.25 -1.44
C ARG A 170 -20.98 -9.22 -0.41
N LEU A 171 -21.99 -9.99 -0.86
CA LEU A 171 -22.59 -11.12 -0.10
C LEU A 171 -23.02 -10.78 1.32
N GLY A 172 -23.66 -9.65 1.52
CA GLY A 172 -24.18 -9.22 2.82
C GLY A 172 -23.16 -8.45 3.69
N ASN A 173 -21.91 -8.34 3.28
CA ASN A 173 -20.94 -7.46 3.94
C ASN A 173 -21.10 -6.05 3.37
N TYR A 174 -22.17 -5.40 3.79
CA TYR A 174 -22.53 -4.06 3.38
C TYR A 174 -22.33 -3.10 4.55
N MET A 175 -21.90 -1.88 4.24
CA MET A 175 -21.94 -0.79 5.21
C MET A 175 -23.40 -0.40 5.43
N GLU A 176 -23.84 -0.36 6.68
CA GLU A 176 -25.16 0.14 7.03
C GLU A 176 -25.26 1.62 6.64
N GLU A 177 -26.45 2.04 6.19
CA GLU A 177 -26.73 3.41 5.72
C GLU A 177 -26.84 4.42 6.89
N GLU A 178 -26.06 4.26 7.96
CA GLU A 178 -26.12 5.12 9.15
C GLU A 178 -25.73 6.59 8.89
N GLU A 179 -25.08 6.89 7.77
CA GLU A 179 -24.66 8.27 7.49
C GLU A 179 -25.75 9.17 6.87
N GLU A 180 -26.79 8.63 6.25
CA GLU A 180 -27.90 9.47 5.73
C GLU A 180 -28.96 9.81 6.77
N GLU A 181 -29.20 8.96 7.77
CA GLU A 181 -30.14 9.28 8.86
C GLU A 181 -29.54 10.27 9.87
N GLY A 182 -28.26 10.19 10.18
CA GLY A 182 -27.56 11.16 11.03
C GLY A 182 -27.59 12.58 10.46
N GLY A 183 -27.44 12.74 9.14
CA GLY A 183 -27.54 14.01 8.45
C GLY A 183 -28.96 14.59 8.41
N LYS A 184 -29.97 13.74 8.27
CA LYS A 184 -31.39 14.15 8.28
C LYS A 184 -31.89 14.46 9.69
N ALA A 185 -31.42 13.73 10.70
CA ALA A 185 -31.77 13.99 12.10
C ALA A 185 -31.17 15.32 12.59
N ALA A 186 -29.94 15.64 12.21
CA ALA A 186 -29.30 16.92 12.54
C ALA A 186 -29.94 18.12 11.82
N ALA A 187 -30.34 17.95 10.57
CA ALA A 187 -31.06 18.99 9.82
C ALA A 187 -32.48 19.22 10.34
N GLY A 188 -33.19 18.17 10.78
CA GLY A 188 -34.54 18.26 11.34
C GLY A 188 -34.55 18.99 12.69
N GLN A 189 -33.58 18.73 13.58
CA GLN A 189 -33.50 19.40 14.88
C GLN A 189 -33.07 20.87 14.79
N GLY A 190 -32.36 21.26 13.74
CA GLY A 190 -32.00 22.66 13.48
C GLY A 190 -33.21 23.51 13.04
N SER A 191 -34.13 22.93 12.26
CA SER A 191 -35.35 23.58 11.80
C SER A 191 -36.37 23.79 12.91
N GLU A 192 -36.58 22.78 13.77
CA GLU A 192 -37.56 22.84 14.88
C GLU A 192 -37.12 23.80 16.01
N LYS A 193 -35.81 24.03 16.17
CA LYS A 193 -35.29 25.01 17.11
C LYS A 193 -35.40 26.46 16.62
N ALA A 194 -35.42 26.68 15.31
CA ALA A 194 -35.57 28.00 14.73
C ALA A 194 -37.04 28.49 14.78
N GLU A 195 -38.01 27.57 14.68
CA GLU A 195 -39.45 27.91 14.78
C GLU A 195 -39.95 28.23 16.21
N ARG A 196 -39.18 27.84 17.26
CA ARG A 196 -39.57 28.13 18.65
C ARG A 196 -39.04 29.46 19.20
N ILE A 197 -38.35 30.27 18.40
CA ILE A 197 -37.74 31.54 18.83
C ILE A 197 -38.44 32.76 18.15
N ILE A 198 -39.49 32.53 17.39
CA ILE A 198 -40.41 33.57 16.88
C ILE A 198 -41.73 33.41 17.62
#